data_ebda85b323fff0c702adcd84193f86c1
#
_entry.id   ebda85b323fff0c702adcd84193f86c1
#
_cell.length_a   1.000
_cell.length_b   1.000
_cell.length_c   1.000
_cell.angle_alpha   90.00
_cell.angle_beta   90.00
_cell.angle_gamma   90.00
#
_symmetry.space_group_name_H-M   'P 1'
#
loop_
_entity.id
_entity.type
_entity.pdbx_description
1 polymer ?
#
loop_
_entity_poly.entity_id
_entity_poly.type
_entity_poly.pdbx_seq_one_letter_code
_entity_poly.pdbx_strand_id
1 'polypeptide(L)'
;MTMEQNAQPIRVAQMMTDMNYGGVEMVVMNYYRHMDRSRVQFDFFALEGSTLPQREEIEQLGGRVYVVPKYTHLPQYEREIGRLFRQNGYQIVHSHMNTLSVLSLWGAKRAGVPNRIAHNHSTVGRGEGAKNVMKYLLRPFAAVYPTRLCACSRTAGSWLYGEKPFRVFNNAIELDRFTYDAAKRKAVRQELGLGDELVLGHVGRFCYAKNHEFLLDVMAEVCKQRPDAVLLLIGEGENEAAARRKAEALGLQRNVRFLGRQSDPAKFYQAMDAFVLPSRYEGLGIVLIEAQAAALPVICSTEVPQEAQVLPEMQYLSLRESPAVWADAAIRAAENARRRDTSVEMRAGGFDIVTEAKKLEKFYFDLLK
;
A
#
# COMPACT_ATOMS: atom_id res chain seq x y z
N MET A 1 -42.62 -10.72 -4.31
CA MET A 1 -41.41 -11.51 -4.01
C MET A 1 -40.59 -11.50 -5.28
N THR A 2 -39.61 -10.63 -5.32
CA THR A 2 -38.79 -10.31 -6.50
C THR A 2 -37.71 -11.37 -6.74
N MET A 3 -37.52 -11.77 -8.00
CA MET A 3 -36.57 -12.79 -8.49
C MET A 3 -35.10 -12.39 -8.37
N GLU A 4 -34.64 -11.78 -7.26
CA GLU A 4 -33.23 -11.36 -7.09
C GLU A 4 -32.38 -12.31 -6.22
N GLN A 5 -32.90 -13.44 -5.76
CA GLN A 5 -32.26 -14.23 -4.69
C GLN A 5 -31.40 -15.42 -5.15
N ASN A 6 -31.09 -15.61 -6.47
CA ASN A 6 -30.28 -16.76 -6.91
C ASN A 6 -29.25 -16.46 -8.01
N ALA A 7 -28.83 -15.23 -8.21
CA ALA A 7 -27.76 -14.94 -9.14
C ALA A 7 -26.40 -15.24 -8.46
N GLN A 8 -25.62 -16.15 -9.04
CA GLN A 8 -24.24 -16.38 -8.55
C GLN A 8 -23.42 -15.07 -8.61
N PRO A 9 -22.54 -14.83 -7.62
CA PRO A 9 -21.71 -13.62 -7.61
C PRO A 9 -20.84 -13.53 -8.85
N ILE A 10 -20.63 -12.32 -9.34
CA ILE A 10 -19.65 -12.03 -10.38
C ILE A 10 -18.27 -12.37 -9.83
N ARG A 11 -17.52 -13.27 -10.52
CA ARG A 11 -16.15 -13.57 -10.14
C ARG A 11 -15.18 -12.73 -10.96
N VAL A 12 -14.29 -12.02 -10.25
CA VAL A 12 -13.26 -11.15 -10.84
C VAL A 12 -11.89 -11.79 -10.61
N ALA A 13 -11.18 -12.06 -11.69
CA ALA A 13 -9.80 -12.56 -11.59
C ALA A 13 -8.85 -11.40 -11.24
N GLN A 14 -8.25 -11.43 -10.06
CA GLN A 14 -7.28 -10.45 -9.56
C GLN A 14 -5.87 -10.94 -9.88
N MET A 15 -5.21 -10.32 -10.86
CA MET A 15 -3.84 -10.69 -11.25
C MET A 15 -2.85 -9.95 -10.36
N MET A 16 -2.15 -10.70 -9.52
CA MET A 16 -1.16 -10.21 -8.58
C MET A 16 0.26 -10.58 -9.06
N THR A 17 1.27 -9.88 -8.56
CA THR A 17 2.66 -10.37 -8.64
C THR A 17 2.91 -11.38 -7.53
N ASP A 18 3.76 -11.04 -6.58
CA ASP A 18 3.97 -11.88 -5.40
C ASP A 18 2.91 -11.55 -4.34
N MET A 19 2.31 -12.55 -3.71
CA MET A 19 1.42 -12.33 -2.57
C MET A 19 2.18 -12.63 -1.27
N ASN A 20 2.92 -11.62 -0.79
CA ASN A 20 3.88 -11.72 0.32
C ASN A 20 3.72 -10.60 1.39
N TYR A 21 2.52 -10.11 1.66
CA TYR A 21 2.23 -8.96 2.52
C TYR A 21 2.78 -7.62 2.00
N GLY A 22 2.70 -7.36 0.71
CA GLY A 22 3.00 -6.05 0.13
C GLY A 22 1.83 -5.06 0.26
N GLY A 23 2.11 -3.79 -0.04
CA GLY A 23 1.07 -2.75 0.02
C GLY A 23 -0.06 -2.96 -0.97
N VAL A 24 0.21 -3.51 -2.15
CA VAL A 24 -0.82 -3.77 -3.18
C VAL A 24 -1.77 -4.87 -2.72
N GLU A 25 -1.21 -5.97 -2.17
CA GLU A 25 -1.97 -7.10 -1.64
C GLU A 25 -2.90 -6.65 -0.51
N MET A 26 -2.39 -5.81 0.40
CA MET A 26 -3.20 -5.25 1.49
C MET A 26 -4.34 -4.39 0.97
N VAL A 27 -4.10 -3.56 -0.05
CA VAL A 27 -5.15 -2.76 -0.69
C VAL A 27 -6.23 -3.64 -1.31
N VAL A 28 -5.86 -4.63 -2.12
CA VAL A 28 -6.83 -5.53 -2.78
C VAL A 28 -7.62 -6.32 -1.74
N MET A 29 -6.97 -6.79 -0.67
CA MET A 29 -7.64 -7.48 0.44
C MET A 29 -8.57 -6.55 1.23
N ASN A 30 -8.20 -5.28 1.46
CA ASN A 30 -9.10 -4.31 2.08
C ASN A 30 -10.39 -4.15 1.28
N TYR A 31 -10.29 -4.00 -0.04
CA TYR A 31 -11.46 -3.96 -0.91
C TYR A 31 -12.27 -5.26 -0.82
N TYR A 32 -11.63 -6.42 -0.84
CA TYR A 32 -12.30 -7.71 -0.81
C TYR A 32 -13.05 -7.98 0.51
N ARG A 33 -12.47 -7.58 1.64
CA ARG A 33 -13.12 -7.69 2.97
C ARG A 33 -14.42 -6.89 3.06
N HIS A 34 -14.46 -5.72 2.39
CA HIS A 34 -15.57 -4.75 2.50
C HIS A 34 -16.55 -4.77 1.32
N MET A 35 -16.32 -5.64 0.34
CA MET A 35 -17.22 -5.86 -0.76
C MET A 35 -18.42 -6.74 -0.36
N ASP A 36 -19.59 -6.55 -0.98
CA ASP A 36 -20.69 -7.51 -0.85
C ASP A 36 -20.34 -8.80 -1.61
N ARG A 37 -19.83 -9.78 -0.88
CA ARG A 37 -19.36 -11.06 -1.42
C ARG A 37 -20.49 -11.96 -1.95
N SER A 38 -21.73 -11.67 -1.62
CA SER A 38 -22.89 -12.33 -2.25
C SER A 38 -23.07 -11.89 -3.70
N ARG A 39 -22.51 -10.74 -4.08
CA ARG A 39 -22.63 -10.11 -5.39
C ARG A 39 -21.32 -10.13 -6.20
N VAL A 40 -20.17 -9.95 -5.54
CA VAL A 40 -18.85 -9.94 -6.18
C VAL A 40 -17.88 -10.80 -5.40
N GLN A 41 -17.20 -11.71 -6.07
CA GLN A 41 -16.16 -12.55 -5.51
C GLN A 41 -14.83 -12.29 -6.21
N PHE A 42 -13.72 -12.34 -5.46
CA PHE A 42 -12.37 -12.26 -6.02
C PHE A 42 -11.71 -13.63 -6.08
N ASP A 43 -11.08 -13.90 -7.22
CA ASP A 43 -10.18 -15.03 -7.39
C ASP A 43 -8.78 -14.50 -7.64
N PHE A 44 -7.84 -14.85 -6.77
CA PHE A 44 -6.49 -14.32 -6.77
C PHE A 44 -5.55 -15.21 -7.57
N PHE A 45 -4.82 -14.60 -8.49
CA PHE A 45 -3.79 -15.25 -9.30
C PHE A 45 -2.43 -14.74 -8.86
N ALA A 46 -1.68 -15.56 -8.14
CA ALA A 46 -0.35 -15.25 -7.62
C ALA A 46 0.73 -16.01 -8.40
N LEU A 47 1.91 -15.43 -8.54
CA LEU A 47 3.04 -16.08 -9.18
C LEU A 47 3.65 -17.17 -8.27
N GLU A 48 4.22 -18.19 -8.87
CA GLU A 48 5.03 -19.18 -8.17
C GLU A 48 6.11 -18.54 -7.29
N GLY A 49 6.27 -19.06 -6.07
CA GLY A 49 7.17 -18.53 -5.07
C GLY A 49 6.53 -17.50 -4.13
N SER A 50 5.24 -17.17 -4.32
CA SER A 50 4.47 -16.40 -3.34
C SER A 50 4.27 -17.20 -2.05
N THR A 51 4.37 -16.52 -0.89
CA THR A 51 4.16 -17.16 0.44
C THR A 51 2.69 -17.33 0.78
N LEU A 52 1.80 -16.60 0.13
CA LEU A 52 0.33 -16.68 0.22
C LEU A 52 -0.22 -16.57 1.66
N PRO A 53 0.21 -15.61 2.46
CA PRO A 53 -0.18 -15.54 3.87
C PRO A 53 -1.67 -15.27 4.10
N GLN A 54 -2.38 -14.70 3.13
CA GLN A 54 -3.83 -14.46 3.21
C GLN A 54 -4.67 -15.58 2.57
N ARG A 55 -4.08 -16.69 2.16
CA ARG A 55 -4.79 -17.75 1.43
C ARG A 55 -5.99 -18.28 2.18
N GLU A 56 -5.80 -18.64 3.44
CA GLU A 56 -6.87 -19.17 4.28
C GLU A 56 -8.02 -18.16 4.43
N GLU A 57 -7.70 -16.89 4.68
CA GLU A 57 -8.70 -15.83 4.76
C GLU A 57 -9.46 -15.65 3.44
N ILE A 58 -8.76 -15.65 2.29
CA ILE A 58 -9.40 -15.55 0.97
C ILE A 58 -10.41 -16.67 0.76
N GLU A 59 -10.01 -17.91 1.09
CA GLU A 59 -10.85 -19.10 0.91
C GLU A 59 -12.05 -19.08 1.88
N GLN A 60 -11.86 -18.65 3.13
CA GLN A 60 -12.95 -18.45 4.11
C GLN A 60 -13.96 -17.38 3.65
N LEU A 61 -13.51 -16.35 2.96
CA LEU A 61 -14.35 -15.30 2.37
C LEU A 61 -15.07 -15.75 1.08
N GLY A 62 -14.81 -16.96 0.58
CA GLY A 62 -15.40 -17.54 -0.63
C GLY A 62 -14.62 -17.30 -1.92
N GLY A 63 -13.45 -16.69 -1.83
CA GLY A 63 -12.50 -16.51 -2.94
C GLY A 63 -11.72 -17.78 -3.25
N ARG A 64 -10.95 -17.72 -4.34
CA ARG A 64 -10.06 -18.80 -4.75
C ARG A 64 -8.65 -18.27 -4.96
N VAL A 65 -7.64 -19.11 -4.74
CA VAL A 65 -6.23 -18.76 -4.97
C VAL A 65 -5.64 -19.71 -5.99
N TYR A 66 -5.19 -19.16 -7.11
CA TYR A 66 -4.48 -19.88 -8.17
C TYR A 66 -3.02 -19.47 -8.18
N VAL A 67 -2.12 -20.44 -8.10
CA VAL A 67 -0.69 -20.24 -8.29
C VAL A 67 -0.36 -20.51 -9.75
N VAL A 68 0.20 -19.51 -10.43
CA VAL A 68 0.52 -19.59 -11.85
C VAL A 68 2.04 -19.46 -12.08
N PRO A 69 2.59 -20.04 -13.16
CA PRO A 69 4.00 -19.92 -13.48
C PRO A 69 4.48 -18.48 -13.53
N LYS A 70 5.77 -18.25 -13.28
CA LYS A 70 6.34 -16.91 -13.45
C LYS A 70 6.30 -16.47 -14.91
N TYR A 71 6.09 -15.17 -15.13
CA TYR A 71 6.10 -14.57 -16.46
C TYR A 71 7.46 -14.68 -17.17
N THR A 72 8.55 -15.04 -16.47
CA THR A 72 9.84 -15.40 -17.09
C THR A 72 9.75 -16.65 -17.95
N HIS A 73 8.77 -17.52 -17.71
CA HIS A 73 8.42 -18.68 -18.53
C HIS A 73 7.14 -18.37 -19.33
N LEU A 74 7.19 -17.34 -20.17
CA LEU A 74 6.03 -16.73 -20.83
C LEU A 74 5.08 -17.74 -21.51
N PRO A 75 5.54 -18.77 -22.29
CA PRO A 75 4.63 -19.73 -22.90
C PRO A 75 3.83 -20.55 -21.89
N GLN A 76 4.44 -20.92 -20.77
CA GLN A 76 3.76 -21.68 -19.70
C GLN A 76 2.78 -20.79 -18.94
N TYR A 77 3.22 -19.57 -18.57
CA TYR A 77 2.39 -18.56 -17.94
C TYR A 77 1.11 -18.29 -18.74
N GLU A 78 1.26 -17.97 -20.03
CA GLU A 78 0.14 -17.70 -20.92
C GLU A 78 -0.82 -18.86 -21.10
N ARG A 79 -0.27 -20.07 -21.28
CA ARG A 79 -1.08 -21.29 -21.41
C ARG A 79 -1.94 -21.49 -20.17
N GLU A 80 -1.34 -21.36 -19.00
CA GLU A 80 -2.02 -21.63 -17.72
C GLU A 80 -3.06 -20.58 -17.39
N ILE A 81 -2.75 -19.27 -17.45
CA ILE A 81 -3.74 -18.23 -17.21
C ILE A 81 -4.88 -18.31 -18.24
N GLY A 82 -4.56 -18.53 -19.51
CA GLY A 82 -5.56 -18.68 -20.57
C GLY A 82 -6.48 -19.88 -20.37
N ARG A 83 -5.95 -21.00 -19.88
CA ARG A 83 -6.73 -22.20 -19.50
C ARG A 83 -7.68 -21.87 -18.36
N LEU A 84 -7.17 -21.26 -17.27
CA LEU A 84 -7.94 -20.91 -16.09
C LEU A 84 -9.02 -19.87 -16.40
N PHE A 85 -8.72 -18.85 -17.22
CA PHE A 85 -9.72 -17.86 -17.62
C PHE A 85 -10.89 -18.47 -18.38
N ARG A 86 -10.63 -19.36 -19.33
CA ARG A 86 -11.68 -20.06 -20.10
C ARG A 86 -12.46 -21.05 -19.23
N GLN A 87 -11.77 -21.84 -18.41
CA GLN A 87 -12.39 -22.85 -17.55
C GLN A 87 -13.37 -22.24 -16.54
N ASN A 88 -13.02 -21.06 -15.99
CA ASN A 88 -13.85 -20.39 -14.99
C ASN A 88 -14.81 -19.34 -15.61
N GLY A 89 -14.76 -19.07 -16.91
CA GLY A 89 -15.66 -18.17 -17.61
C GLY A 89 -15.58 -16.71 -17.14
N TYR A 90 -14.38 -16.24 -16.76
CA TYR A 90 -14.24 -14.87 -16.24
C TYR A 90 -14.70 -13.81 -17.25
N GLN A 91 -15.59 -12.92 -16.79
CA GLN A 91 -16.02 -11.75 -17.54
C GLN A 91 -15.15 -10.51 -17.24
N ILE A 92 -14.42 -10.53 -16.13
CA ILE A 92 -13.55 -9.43 -15.69
C ILE A 92 -12.21 -10.01 -15.23
N VAL A 93 -11.12 -9.46 -15.77
CA VAL A 93 -9.74 -9.62 -15.26
C VAL A 93 -9.23 -8.25 -14.84
N HIS A 94 -8.83 -8.12 -13.57
CA HIS A 94 -8.28 -6.91 -12.97
C HIS A 94 -6.82 -7.16 -12.60
N SER A 95 -5.89 -6.47 -13.25
CA SER A 95 -4.45 -6.70 -13.08
C SER A 95 -3.80 -5.57 -12.31
N HIS A 96 -3.07 -5.95 -11.24
CA HIS A 96 -2.33 -5.06 -10.33
C HIS A 96 -0.80 -5.16 -10.53
N MET A 97 -0.36 -5.65 -11.68
CA MET A 97 1.04 -6.00 -11.95
C MET A 97 1.85 -4.85 -12.57
N ASN A 98 1.43 -3.59 -12.44
CA ASN A 98 2.09 -2.44 -13.07
C ASN A 98 2.27 -2.68 -14.60
N THR A 99 3.45 -2.45 -15.17
CA THR A 99 3.73 -2.69 -16.59
C THR A 99 3.63 -4.16 -16.98
N LEU A 100 3.85 -5.10 -16.06
CA LEU A 100 3.66 -6.54 -16.30
C LEU A 100 2.19 -6.91 -16.56
N SER A 101 1.24 -6.03 -16.27
CA SER A 101 -0.17 -6.17 -16.66
C SER A 101 -0.34 -6.36 -18.18
N VAL A 102 0.63 -5.92 -18.99
CA VAL A 102 0.66 -6.15 -20.43
C VAL A 102 0.54 -7.64 -20.75
N LEU A 103 1.29 -8.49 -20.04
CA LEU A 103 1.35 -9.94 -20.28
C LEU A 103 0.05 -10.61 -19.83
N SER A 104 -0.42 -10.34 -18.62
CA SER A 104 -1.64 -10.95 -18.08
C SER A 104 -2.89 -10.54 -18.89
N LEU A 105 -2.97 -9.27 -19.30
CA LEU A 105 -4.12 -8.75 -20.05
C LEU A 105 -4.08 -9.12 -21.54
N TRP A 106 -2.90 -9.38 -22.11
CA TRP A 106 -2.78 -10.01 -23.41
C TRP A 106 -3.32 -11.45 -23.36
N GLY A 107 -2.91 -12.26 -22.35
CA GLY A 107 -3.46 -13.59 -22.13
C GLY A 107 -4.98 -13.57 -21.93
N ALA A 108 -5.51 -12.63 -21.16
CA ALA A 108 -6.93 -12.45 -20.97
C ALA A 108 -7.67 -12.11 -22.27
N LYS A 109 -7.09 -11.25 -23.12
CA LYS A 109 -7.63 -10.96 -24.46
C LYS A 109 -7.70 -12.21 -25.33
N ARG A 110 -6.62 -13.01 -25.37
CA ARG A 110 -6.57 -14.26 -26.12
C ARG A 110 -7.53 -15.33 -25.60
N ALA A 111 -7.82 -15.30 -24.30
CA ALA A 111 -8.82 -16.17 -23.67
C ALA A 111 -10.27 -15.72 -23.91
N GLY A 112 -10.49 -14.55 -24.54
CA GLY A 112 -11.82 -14.01 -24.83
C GLY A 112 -12.46 -13.24 -23.69
N VAL A 113 -11.70 -12.87 -22.64
CA VAL A 113 -12.23 -12.07 -21.52
C VAL A 113 -12.60 -10.66 -22.02
N PRO A 114 -13.87 -10.21 -21.89
CA PRO A 114 -14.31 -8.94 -22.47
C PRO A 114 -13.79 -7.74 -21.69
N ASN A 115 -13.79 -7.77 -20.37
CA ASN A 115 -13.40 -6.66 -19.52
C ASN A 115 -12.03 -6.90 -18.90
N ARG A 116 -11.05 -6.10 -19.30
CA ARG A 116 -9.66 -6.21 -18.90
C ARG A 116 -9.20 -4.88 -18.30
N ILE A 117 -8.92 -4.88 -17.01
CA ILE A 117 -8.58 -3.69 -16.24
C ILE A 117 -7.09 -3.73 -15.91
N ALA A 118 -6.36 -2.67 -16.27
CA ALA A 118 -5.02 -2.41 -15.76
C ALA A 118 -5.11 -1.42 -14.60
N HIS A 119 -4.59 -1.78 -13.43
CA HIS A 119 -4.57 -0.92 -12.25
C HIS A 119 -3.14 -0.70 -11.76
N ASN A 120 -2.71 0.54 -11.82
CA ASN A 120 -1.36 0.91 -11.42
C ASN A 120 -1.30 1.40 -9.96
N HIS A 121 -0.34 0.86 -9.20
CA HIS A 121 -0.15 1.20 -7.77
C HIS A 121 1.18 1.87 -7.46
N SER A 122 2.06 2.06 -8.46
CA SER A 122 3.40 2.61 -8.22
C SER A 122 3.95 3.35 -9.42
N THR A 123 4.99 4.15 -9.17
CA THR A 123 5.85 4.73 -10.19
C THR A 123 7.15 3.92 -10.32
N VAL A 124 8.10 4.38 -11.16
CA VAL A 124 9.46 3.82 -11.22
C VAL A 124 10.31 4.41 -10.12
N GLY A 125 10.94 3.54 -9.33
CA GLY A 125 11.96 3.94 -8.39
C GLY A 125 13.35 4.01 -9.01
N ARG A 126 14.12 5.04 -8.69
CA ARG A 126 15.55 5.05 -8.96
C ARG A 126 16.23 3.93 -8.14
N GLY A 127 17.08 3.13 -8.77
CA GLY A 127 17.86 2.09 -8.08
C GLY A 127 17.36 0.64 -8.25
N GLU A 128 16.26 0.38 -8.97
CA GLU A 128 15.78 -0.99 -9.23
C GLU A 128 16.46 -1.69 -10.44
N GLY A 129 17.50 -1.13 -11.01
CA GLY A 129 18.35 -1.75 -12.05
C GLY A 129 17.59 -2.42 -13.20
N ALA A 130 17.82 -3.71 -13.41
CA ALA A 130 17.22 -4.48 -14.51
C ALA A 130 15.68 -4.53 -14.49
N LYS A 131 15.04 -4.42 -13.32
CA LYS A 131 13.57 -4.36 -13.22
C LYS A 131 13.02 -3.09 -13.88
N ASN A 132 13.73 -1.98 -13.79
CA ASN A 132 13.34 -0.74 -14.44
C ASN A 132 13.42 -0.83 -15.97
N VAL A 133 14.42 -1.52 -16.51
CA VAL A 133 14.52 -1.73 -17.97
C VAL A 133 13.27 -2.42 -18.50
N MET A 134 12.82 -3.50 -17.86
CA MET A 134 11.60 -4.19 -18.23
C MET A 134 10.36 -3.29 -18.10
N LYS A 135 10.28 -2.49 -17.02
CA LYS A 135 9.17 -1.53 -16.84
C LYS A 135 9.11 -0.52 -17.98
N TYR A 136 10.25 0.05 -18.39
CA TYR A 136 10.29 1.01 -19.50
C TYR A 136 9.99 0.38 -20.85
N LEU A 137 10.46 -0.84 -21.12
CA LEU A 137 10.19 -1.57 -22.36
C LEU A 137 8.69 -1.92 -22.50
N LEU A 138 8.02 -2.30 -21.43
CA LEU A 138 6.60 -2.66 -21.46
C LEU A 138 5.65 -1.46 -21.36
N ARG A 139 6.10 -0.33 -20.81
CA ARG A 139 5.28 0.86 -20.59
C ARG A 139 4.52 1.34 -21.82
N PRO A 140 5.09 1.41 -23.05
CA PRO A 140 4.35 1.82 -24.24
C PRO A 140 3.13 0.94 -24.55
N PHE A 141 3.16 -0.30 -24.11
CA PHE A 141 2.08 -1.28 -24.33
C PHE A 141 1.06 -1.34 -23.19
N ALA A 142 1.27 -0.60 -22.09
CA ALA A 142 0.45 -0.68 -20.88
C ALA A 142 -1.05 -0.40 -21.11
N ALA A 143 -1.39 0.37 -22.15
CA ALA A 143 -2.76 0.71 -22.51
C ALA A 143 -3.26 0.03 -23.80
N VAL A 144 -2.55 -1.01 -24.31
CA VAL A 144 -2.92 -1.70 -25.58
C VAL A 144 -3.97 -2.79 -25.35
N TYR A 145 -3.81 -3.57 -24.29
CA TYR A 145 -4.68 -4.72 -24.03
C TYR A 145 -5.82 -4.47 -23.05
N PRO A 146 -5.71 -3.53 -22.08
CA PRO A 146 -6.81 -3.21 -21.20
C PRO A 146 -7.98 -2.58 -21.96
N THR A 147 -9.20 -2.80 -21.47
CA THR A 147 -10.42 -2.08 -21.89
C THR A 147 -10.72 -0.93 -20.93
N ARG A 148 -10.15 -0.95 -19.74
CA ARG A 148 -10.24 0.11 -18.73
C ARG A 148 -8.89 0.31 -18.06
N LEU A 149 -8.57 1.58 -17.76
CA LEU A 149 -7.35 1.99 -17.07
C LEU A 149 -7.72 2.53 -15.69
N CYS A 150 -7.04 2.04 -14.65
CA CYS A 150 -7.22 2.45 -13.28
C CYS A 150 -5.86 2.72 -12.62
N ALA A 151 -5.85 3.54 -11.57
CA ALA A 151 -4.65 3.80 -10.77
C ALA A 151 -5.05 4.16 -9.32
N CYS A 152 -4.11 4.00 -8.38
CA CYS A 152 -4.29 4.39 -6.99
C CYS A 152 -4.14 5.90 -6.75
N SER A 153 -3.56 6.63 -7.70
CA SER A 153 -3.36 8.09 -7.66
C SER A 153 -3.24 8.64 -9.07
N ARG A 154 -3.40 9.95 -9.25
CA ARG A 154 -3.16 10.62 -10.54
C ARG A 154 -1.71 10.47 -10.97
N THR A 155 -0.77 10.66 -10.01
CA THR A 155 0.67 10.48 -10.25
C THR A 155 1.00 9.08 -10.78
N ALA A 156 0.49 8.02 -10.15
CA ALA A 156 0.70 6.66 -10.61
C ALA A 156 0.08 6.41 -12.00
N GLY A 157 -1.14 6.91 -12.23
CA GLY A 157 -1.84 6.77 -13.50
C GLY A 157 -1.13 7.49 -14.64
N SER A 158 -0.77 8.76 -14.46
CA SER A 158 -0.06 9.57 -15.47
C SER A 158 1.31 8.99 -15.78
N TRP A 159 2.00 8.44 -14.76
CA TRP A 159 3.27 7.76 -15.00
C TRP A 159 3.12 6.57 -15.96
N LEU A 160 2.11 5.73 -15.79
CA LEU A 160 1.96 4.51 -16.61
C LEU A 160 1.25 4.77 -17.94
N TYR A 161 0.22 5.60 -17.94
CA TYR A 161 -0.69 5.77 -19.08
C TYR A 161 -0.51 7.07 -19.84
N GLY A 162 0.35 7.99 -19.34
CA GLY A 162 0.50 9.33 -19.91
C GLY A 162 -0.79 10.14 -19.75
N GLU A 163 -1.24 10.74 -20.84
CA GLU A 163 -2.45 11.57 -20.88
C GLU A 163 -3.74 10.78 -21.14
N LYS A 164 -3.66 9.45 -21.28
CA LYS A 164 -4.85 8.64 -21.50
C LYS A 164 -5.78 8.72 -20.28
N PRO A 165 -7.10 8.83 -20.46
CA PRO A 165 -8.04 8.89 -19.35
C PRO A 165 -8.02 7.59 -18.57
N PHE A 166 -7.96 7.70 -17.25
CA PHE A 166 -8.03 6.57 -16.31
C PHE A 166 -8.88 6.95 -15.10
N ARG A 167 -9.37 5.96 -14.39
CA ARG A 167 -10.12 6.13 -13.15
C ARG A 167 -9.20 5.94 -11.94
N VAL A 168 -9.35 6.81 -10.94
CA VAL A 168 -8.66 6.65 -9.67
C VAL A 168 -9.55 5.87 -8.72
N PHE A 169 -8.97 4.80 -8.12
CA PHE A 169 -9.48 4.10 -6.96
C PHE A 169 -8.44 4.24 -5.85
N ASN A 170 -8.78 4.95 -4.80
CA ASN A 170 -7.86 5.25 -3.72
C ASN A 170 -7.44 3.98 -2.95
N ASN A 171 -6.22 3.97 -2.42
CA ASN A 171 -5.79 2.96 -1.47
C ASN A 171 -6.47 3.23 -0.11
N ALA A 172 -7.74 2.86 0.00
CA ALA A 172 -8.56 3.13 1.16
C ALA A 172 -8.32 2.14 2.30
N ILE A 173 -8.58 2.58 3.53
CA ILE A 173 -8.34 1.84 4.77
C ILE A 173 -9.59 1.76 5.65
N GLU A 174 -9.58 0.86 6.62
CA GLU A 174 -10.57 0.81 7.70
C GLU A 174 -10.29 1.94 8.70
N LEU A 175 -10.95 3.10 8.53
CA LEU A 175 -10.67 4.28 9.35
C LEU A 175 -10.80 4.01 10.84
N ASP A 176 -11.79 3.26 11.28
CA ASP A 176 -12.07 2.98 12.69
C ASP A 176 -10.92 2.23 13.40
N ARG A 177 -10.10 1.48 12.65
CA ARG A 177 -8.91 0.81 13.20
C ARG A 177 -7.81 1.79 13.55
N PHE A 178 -7.71 2.90 12.81
CA PHE A 178 -6.63 3.88 12.96
C PHE A 178 -7.06 5.10 13.78
N THR A 179 -8.35 5.40 13.84
CA THR A 179 -8.88 6.57 14.59
C THR A 179 -8.27 6.64 15.98
N TYR A 180 -7.79 7.85 16.33
CA TYR A 180 -7.12 8.08 17.58
C TYR A 180 -8.02 7.76 18.79
N ASP A 181 -7.43 7.06 19.75
CA ASP A 181 -8.06 6.67 21.01
C ASP A 181 -7.04 6.79 22.14
N ALA A 182 -7.31 7.68 23.10
CA ALA A 182 -6.42 7.94 24.22
C ALA A 182 -6.22 6.73 25.14
N ALA A 183 -7.25 5.87 25.28
CA ALA A 183 -7.13 4.66 26.08
C ALA A 183 -6.25 3.62 25.39
N LYS A 184 -6.42 3.43 24.06
CA LYS A 184 -5.53 2.59 23.26
C LYS A 184 -4.10 3.11 23.30
N ARG A 185 -3.89 4.43 23.15
CA ARG A 185 -2.56 5.03 23.27
C ARG A 185 -1.89 4.65 24.59
N LYS A 186 -2.60 4.85 25.70
CA LYS A 186 -2.08 4.53 27.03
C LYS A 186 -1.70 3.05 27.14
N ALA A 187 -2.57 2.16 26.69
CA ALA A 187 -2.35 0.72 26.75
C ALA A 187 -1.13 0.28 25.91
N VAL A 188 -1.02 0.77 24.67
CA VAL A 188 0.10 0.40 23.78
C VAL A 188 1.42 0.98 24.29
N ARG A 189 1.43 2.21 24.80
CA ARG A 189 2.66 2.78 25.43
C ARG A 189 3.09 1.94 26.65
N GLN A 190 2.17 1.51 27.47
CA GLN A 190 2.47 0.59 28.60
C GLN A 190 3.01 -0.77 28.10
N GLU A 191 2.37 -1.37 27.09
CA GLU A 191 2.85 -2.63 26.46
C GLU A 191 4.30 -2.49 25.96
N LEU A 192 4.62 -1.33 25.39
CA LEU A 192 5.95 -1.01 24.90
C LEU A 192 6.92 -0.53 26.00
N GLY A 193 6.50 -0.39 27.26
CA GLY A 193 7.32 0.19 28.33
C GLY A 193 7.75 1.63 28.00
N LEU A 194 6.83 2.43 27.46
CA LEU A 194 7.00 3.85 27.14
C LEU A 194 6.25 4.69 28.17
N GLY A 195 6.87 5.74 28.65
CA GLY A 195 6.30 6.80 29.47
C GLY A 195 5.99 8.06 28.63
N ASP A 196 6.63 9.17 28.96
CA ASP A 196 6.43 10.48 28.33
C ASP A 196 7.46 10.79 27.24
N GLU A 197 8.27 9.80 26.84
CA GLU A 197 9.26 9.96 25.76
C GLU A 197 8.59 10.42 24.47
N LEU A 198 9.31 11.24 23.69
CA LEU A 198 8.93 11.55 22.32
C LEU A 198 9.04 10.28 21.46
N VAL A 199 7.94 9.85 20.84
CA VAL A 199 7.90 8.64 20.01
C VAL A 199 7.68 9.01 18.55
N LEU A 200 8.72 8.85 17.75
CA LEU A 200 8.62 8.90 16.30
C LEU A 200 8.27 7.51 15.74
N GLY A 201 7.52 7.46 14.65
CA GLY A 201 7.15 6.21 14.01
C GLY A 201 7.44 6.15 12.53
N HIS A 202 7.72 4.95 12.08
CA HIS A 202 7.85 4.61 10.66
C HIS A 202 7.31 3.20 10.42
N VAL A 203 6.47 3.06 9.40
CA VAL A 203 5.94 1.77 8.96
C VAL A 203 6.31 1.57 7.50
N GLY A 204 7.00 0.49 7.20
CA GLY A 204 7.39 0.20 5.82
C GLY A 204 8.42 -0.91 5.68
N ARG A 205 8.47 -1.49 4.47
CA ARG A 205 9.48 -2.50 4.14
C ARG A 205 10.88 -1.91 4.20
N PHE A 206 11.82 -2.61 4.80
CA PHE A 206 13.23 -2.22 4.78
C PHE A 206 13.83 -2.40 3.38
N CYS A 207 13.64 -1.42 2.51
CA CYS A 207 14.10 -1.40 1.13
C CYS A 207 14.66 -0.01 0.76
N TYR A 208 15.30 0.07 -0.40
CA TYR A 208 15.88 1.33 -0.91
C TYR A 208 14.86 2.48 -0.96
N ALA A 209 13.61 2.20 -1.36
CA ALA A 209 12.57 3.22 -1.50
C ALA A 209 12.27 3.95 -0.18
N LYS A 210 12.23 3.23 0.95
CA LYS A 210 11.81 3.76 2.26
C LYS A 210 12.89 4.55 3.00
N ASN A 211 14.18 4.41 2.59
CA ASN A 211 15.29 5.25 3.05
C ASN A 211 15.51 5.25 4.57
N HIS A 212 15.45 4.07 5.18
CA HIS A 212 15.70 3.93 6.63
C HIS A 212 17.06 4.46 7.07
N GLU A 213 18.04 4.45 6.15
CA GLU A 213 19.37 4.99 6.41
C GLU A 213 19.31 6.48 6.79
N PHE A 214 18.61 7.29 5.98
CA PHE A 214 18.42 8.70 6.27
C PHE A 214 17.57 8.92 7.52
N LEU A 215 16.54 8.08 7.75
CA LEU A 215 15.72 8.16 8.96
C LEU A 215 16.54 7.97 10.25
N LEU A 216 17.53 7.09 10.22
CA LEU A 216 18.45 6.91 11.36
C LEU A 216 19.36 8.11 11.57
N ASP A 217 19.79 8.80 10.49
CA ASP A 217 20.51 10.07 10.62
C ASP A 217 19.62 11.15 11.26
N VAL A 218 18.35 11.23 10.85
CA VAL A 218 17.36 12.12 11.48
C VAL A 218 17.18 11.78 12.96
N MET A 219 17.08 10.50 13.31
CA MET A 219 16.94 10.10 14.71
C MET A 219 18.15 10.44 15.56
N ALA A 220 19.36 10.36 15.01
CA ALA A 220 20.56 10.79 15.70
C ALA A 220 20.52 12.31 16.04
N GLU A 221 20.00 13.14 15.14
CA GLU A 221 19.80 14.57 15.40
C GLU A 221 18.68 14.83 16.41
N VAL A 222 17.59 14.05 16.38
CA VAL A 222 16.53 14.10 17.40
C VAL A 222 17.12 13.81 18.79
N CYS A 223 17.93 12.78 18.93
CA CYS A 223 18.51 12.37 20.22
C CYS A 223 19.46 13.42 20.81
N LYS A 224 20.07 14.33 20.02
CA LYS A 224 20.82 15.46 20.55
C LYS A 224 19.97 16.46 21.32
N GLN A 225 18.71 16.62 20.93
CA GLN A 225 17.75 17.54 21.55
C GLN A 225 16.84 16.85 22.59
N ARG A 226 16.49 15.61 22.32
CA ARG A 226 15.60 14.75 23.12
C ARG A 226 16.27 13.38 23.31
N PRO A 227 17.20 13.25 24.26
CA PRO A 227 17.99 12.01 24.48
C PRO A 227 17.13 10.77 24.79
N ASP A 228 15.96 10.98 25.35
CA ASP A 228 14.95 9.97 25.69
C ASP A 228 14.03 9.55 24.52
N ALA A 229 14.10 10.26 23.39
CA ALA A 229 13.24 9.97 22.25
C ALA A 229 13.39 8.53 21.74
N VAL A 230 12.29 7.97 21.24
CA VAL A 230 12.21 6.60 20.70
C VAL A 230 11.72 6.62 19.26
N LEU A 231 12.37 5.85 18.39
CA LEU A 231 11.92 5.58 17.03
C LEU A 231 11.38 4.16 16.94
N LEU A 232 10.11 4.01 16.58
CA LEU A 232 9.49 2.72 16.29
C LEU A 232 9.59 2.41 14.81
N LEU A 233 10.28 1.33 14.44
CA LEU A 233 10.43 0.84 13.08
C LEU A 233 9.63 -0.46 12.92
N ILE A 234 8.57 -0.42 12.09
CA ILE A 234 7.66 -1.54 11.87
C ILE A 234 7.78 -1.99 10.41
N GLY A 235 8.14 -3.24 10.24
CA GLY A 235 8.34 -3.87 8.93
C GLY A 235 9.58 -4.77 8.91
N GLU A 236 9.79 -5.43 7.78
CA GLU A 236 10.93 -6.30 7.47
C GLU A 236 11.44 -5.99 6.06
N GLY A 237 12.62 -6.45 5.71
CA GLY A 237 13.12 -6.32 4.35
C GLY A 237 14.62 -6.48 4.23
N GLU A 238 15.09 -6.46 2.98
CA GLU A 238 16.48 -6.75 2.61
C GLU A 238 17.49 -5.79 3.23
N ASN A 239 17.10 -4.57 3.60
CA ASN A 239 17.97 -3.56 4.17
C ASN A 239 17.93 -3.50 5.71
N GLU A 240 17.18 -4.38 6.38
CA GLU A 240 17.03 -4.34 7.85
C GLU A 240 18.38 -4.54 8.57
N ALA A 241 19.18 -5.52 8.13
CA ALA A 241 20.48 -5.78 8.73
C ALA A 241 21.45 -4.57 8.60
N ALA A 242 21.38 -3.85 7.49
CA ALA A 242 22.16 -2.62 7.29
C ALA A 242 21.67 -1.48 8.20
N ALA A 243 20.36 -1.34 8.36
CA ALA A 243 19.76 -0.35 9.26
C ALA A 243 20.14 -0.62 10.73
N ARG A 244 20.13 -1.88 11.16
CA ARG A 244 20.58 -2.27 12.53
C ARG A 244 22.04 -1.91 12.78
N ARG A 245 22.94 -2.26 11.84
CA ARG A 245 24.37 -1.87 11.95
C ARG A 245 24.56 -0.36 12.01
N LYS A 246 23.79 0.40 11.20
CA LYS A 246 23.86 1.86 11.23
C LYS A 246 23.36 2.43 12.55
N ALA A 247 22.25 1.93 13.09
CA ALA A 247 21.74 2.35 14.40
C ALA A 247 22.78 2.10 15.50
N GLU A 248 23.47 0.96 15.45
CA GLU A 248 24.58 0.65 16.38
C GLU A 248 25.75 1.62 16.24
N ALA A 249 26.20 1.87 15.01
CA ALA A 249 27.29 2.81 14.73
C ALA A 249 26.98 4.25 15.18
N LEU A 250 25.70 4.64 15.18
CA LEU A 250 25.24 5.94 15.65
C LEU A 250 24.94 5.99 17.17
N GLY A 251 25.11 4.86 17.90
CA GLY A 251 24.83 4.79 19.33
C GLY A 251 23.36 4.81 19.69
N LEU A 252 22.46 4.43 18.76
CA LEU A 252 21.01 4.54 18.89
C LEU A 252 20.32 3.27 19.43
N GLN A 253 21.06 2.30 20.01
CA GLN A 253 20.52 1.00 20.42
C GLN A 253 19.38 1.12 21.45
N ARG A 254 19.39 2.17 22.28
CA ARG A 254 18.36 2.44 23.28
C ARG A 254 17.17 3.22 22.72
N ASN A 255 17.38 3.93 21.62
CA ASN A 255 16.42 4.86 21.04
C ASN A 255 15.63 4.27 19.85
N VAL A 256 16.15 3.22 19.19
CA VAL A 256 15.51 2.62 18.01
C VAL A 256 14.98 1.22 18.34
N ARG A 257 13.70 1.02 18.12
CA ARG A 257 13.02 -0.26 18.34
C ARG A 257 12.61 -0.86 17.00
N PHE A 258 13.26 -1.94 16.62
CA PHE A 258 12.90 -2.74 15.45
C PHE A 258 11.84 -3.76 15.87
N LEU A 259 10.59 -3.50 15.49
CA LEU A 259 9.44 -4.30 15.92
C LEU A 259 9.12 -5.46 14.95
N GLY A 260 9.88 -5.55 13.84
CA GLY A 260 9.60 -6.54 12.81
C GLY A 260 8.25 -6.32 12.13
N ARG A 261 7.79 -7.32 11.41
CA ARG A 261 6.45 -7.31 10.80
C ARG A 261 5.38 -7.53 11.87
N GLN A 262 4.36 -6.69 11.83
CA GLN A 262 3.22 -6.76 12.74
C GLN A 262 1.95 -7.14 11.98
N SER A 263 1.15 -8.04 12.53
CA SER A 263 -0.15 -8.43 11.98
C SER A 263 -1.18 -7.31 12.09
N ASP A 264 -1.08 -6.50 13.13
CA ASP A 264 -1.89 -5.30 13.36
C ASP A 264 -1.00 -4.07 13.59
N PRO A 265 -0.54 -3.39 12.52
CA PRO A 265 0.26 -2.18 12.66
C PRO A 265 -0.55 -0.99 13.21
N ALA A 266 -1.89 -1.02 13.12
CA ALA A 266 -2.76 0.09 13.50
C ALA A 266 -2.58 0.50 14.97
N LYS A 267 -2.36 -0.46 15.88
CA LYS A 267 -2.15 -0.16 17.30
C LYS A 267 -0.92 0.70 17.55
N PHE A 268 0.15 0.57 16.76
CA PHE A 268 1.39 1.30 17.00
C PHE A 268 1.30 2.78 16.63
N TYR A 269 0.45 3.15 15.67
CA TYR A 269 0.17 4.56 15.38
C TYR A 269 -0.43 5.29 16.59
N GLN A 270 -1.09 4.56 17.50
CA GLN A 270 -1.61 5.15 18.74
C GLN A 270 -0.47 5.60 19.68
N ALA A 271 0.64 4.86 19.72
CA ALA A 271 1.76 5.16 20.61
C ALA A 271 2.65 6.32 20.14
N MET A 272 2.64 6.61 18.84
CA MET A 272 3.50 7.62 18.19
C MET A 272 3.05 9.05 18.50
N ASP A 273 3.98 10.01 18.37
CA ASP A 273 3.74 11.46 18.46
C ASP A 273 3.89 12.16 17.10
N ALA A 274 4.73 11.61 16.22
CA ALA A 274 4.83 12.00 14.82
C ALA A 274 5.21 10.82 13.95
N PHE A 275 4.84 10.88 12.67
CA PHE A 275 5.17 9.88 11.67
C PHE A 275 6.18 10.45 10.66
N VAL A 276 7.28 9.75 10.40
CA VAL A 276 8.36 10.22 9.51
C VAL A 276 8.56 9.26 8.35
N LEU A 277 8.42 9.77 7.11
CA LEU A 277 8.56 8.97 5.89
C LEU A 277 9.51 9.63 4.88
N PRO A 278 10.83 9.45 4.99
CA PRO A 278 11.81 10.02 4.07
C PRO A 278 11.99 9.16 2.81
N SER A 279 10.88 8.67 2.24
CA SER A 279 10.90 7.80 1.07
C SER A 279 11.51 8.49 -0.13
N ARG A 280 12.29 7.73 -0.93
CA ARG A 280 12.87 8.20 -2.20
C ARG A 280 11.86 8.21 -3.33
N TYR A 281 10.78 7.47 -3.22
CA TYR A 281 9.61 7.46 -4.11
C TYR A 281 8.47 6.66 -3.51
N GLU A 282 7.23 7.00 -3.87
CA GLU A 282 6.01 6.31 -3.50
C GLU A 282 5.01 6.29 -4.68
N GLY A 283 4.11 5.31 -4.66
CA GLY A 283 2.94 5.33 -5.55
C GLY A 283 1.82 6.23 -5.00
N LEU A 284 1.50 6.05 -3.74
CA LEU A 284 0.68 6.93 -2.90
C LEU A 284 1.27 6.98 -1.49
N GLY A 285 1.70 5.83 -0.93
CA GLY A 285 2.16 5.72 0.45
C GLY A 285 0.99 5.52 1.42
N ILE A 286 0.36 4.33 1.40
CA ILE A 286 -0.81 4.02 2.24
C ILE A 286 -0.56 4.31 3.73
N VAL A 287 0.67 4.11 4.21
CA VAL A 287 1.09 4.38 5.60
C VAL A 287 0.93 5.85 6.00
N LEU A 288 0.92 6.78 5.02
CA LEU A 288 0.65 8.20 5.25
C LEU A 288 -0.85 8.44 5.50
N ILE A 289 -1.69 7.69 4.82
CA ILE A 289 -3.15 7.70 5.03
C ILE A 289 -3.46 7.13 6.42
N GLU A 290 -2.80 6.04 6.80
CA GLU A 290 -2.92 5.41 8.12
C GLU A 290 -2.48 6.37 9.24
N ALA A 291 -1.34 7.05 9.08
CA ALA A 291 -0.83 8.03 10.04
C ALA A 291 -1.79 9.22 10.21
N GLN A 292 -2.32 9.77 9.11
CA GLN A 292 -3.28 10.86 9.14
C GLN A 292 -4.63 10.44 9.74
N ALA A 293 -5.10 9.21 9.46
CA ALA A 293 -6.29 8.67 10.10
C ALA A 293 -6.12 8.53 11.61
N ALA A 294 -4.88 8.25 12.07
CA ALA A 294 -4.52 8.27 13.49
C ALA A 294 -4.27 9.70 14.03
N ALA A 295 -4.55 10.75 13.25
CA ALA A 295 -4.30 12.16 13.59
C ALA A 295 -2.84 12.43 13.99
N LEU A 296 -1.88 11.73 13.42
CA LEU A 296 -0.47 12.02 13.60
C LEU A 296 -0.04 13.15 12.65
N PRO A 297 0.76 14.10 13.11
CA PRO A 297 1.52 14.95 12.21
C PRO A 297 2.48 14.07 11.40
N VAL A 298 2.58 14.36 10.12
CA VAL A 298 3.37 13.60 9.18
C VAL A 298 4.47 14.46 8.59
N ILE A 299 5.71 13.98 8.65
CA ILE A 299 6.84 14.58 7.95
C ILE A 299 7.27 13.58 6.86
N CYS A 300 7.16 13.98 5.60
CA CYS A 300 7.52 13.12 4.49
C CYS A 300 8.38 13.85 3.45
N SER A 301 8.97 13.09 2.54
CA SER A 301 9.78 13.67 1.47
C SER A 301 8.92 14.31 0.38
N THR A 302 9.47 15.27 -0.35
CA THR A 302 8.87 15.84 -1.57
C THR A 302 8.72 14.83 -2.72
N GLU A 303 9.30 13.64 -2.59
CA GLU A 303 9.17 12.53 -3.55
C GLU A 303 7.87 11.72 -3.35
N VAL A 304 7.11 12.04 -2.31
CA VAL A 304 5.78 11.48 -2.06
C VAL A 304 4.72 12.27 -2.83
N PRO A 305 3.75 11.61 -3.49
CA PRO A 305 2.67 12.30 -4.18
C PRO A 305 1.85 13.22 -3.24
N GLN A 306 1.56 14.43 -3.69
CA GLN A 306 0.74 15.38 -2.92
C GLN A 306 -0.69 14.89 -2.68
N GLU A 307 -1.17 13.96 -3.49
CA GLU A 307 -2.47 13.30 -3.32
C GLU A 307 -2.58 12.49 -2.01
N ALA A 308 -1.44 12.19 -1.37
CA ALA A 308 -1.43 11.57 -0.04
C ALA A 308 -1.78 12.56 1.09
N GLN A 309 -1.76 13.87 0.83
CA GLN A 309 -2.11 14.87 1.84
C GLN A 309 -3.62 15.04 1.94
N VAL A 310 -4.17 14.67 3.06
CA VAL A 310 -5.58 14.89 3.44
C VAL A 310 -5.67 15.99 4.50
N LEU A 311 -4.75 15.94 5.46
CA LEU A 311 -4.72 16.85 6.60
C LEU A 311 -3.63 17.93 6.44
N PRO A 312 -3.85 19.15 6.92
CA PRO A 312 -2.88 20.24 6.84
C PRO A 312 -1.62 20.00 7.69
N GLU A 313 -1.68 19.09 8.66
CA GLU A 313 -0.58 18.72 9.55
C GLU A 313 0.51 17.88 8.85
N MET A 314 0.32 17.51 7.57
CA MET A 314 1.33 16.83 6.75
C MET A 314 2.29 17.86 6.15
N GLN A 315 3.60 17.66 6.36
CA GLN A 315 4.68 18.52 5.88
C GLN A 315 5.59 17.77 4.92
N TYR A 316 5.99 18.46 3.86
CA TYR A 316 6.92 17.94 2.85
C TYR A 316 8.30 18.58 3.01
N LEU A 317 9.34 17.77 3.11
CA LEU A 317 10.73 18.19 3.16
C LEU A 317 11.55 17.56 2.05
N SER A 318 12.47 18.32 1.47
CA SER A 318 13.40 17.78 0.49
C SER A 318 14.37 16.79 1.15
N LEU A 319 14.69 15.68 0.47
CA LEU A 319 15.77 14.79 0.88
C LEU A 319 17.18 15.41 0.75
N ARG A 320 17.27 16.64 0.21
CA ARG A 320 18.51 17.43 0.16
C ARG A 320 18.72 18.23 1.43
N GLU A 321 17.67 18.44 2.23
CA GLU A 321 17.79 19.07 3.55
C GLU A 321 18.58 18.15 4.48
N SER A 322 19.28 18.79 5.44
CA SER A 322 20.03 18.04 6.43
C SER A 322 19.14 17.22 7.36
N PRO A 323 19.63 16.11 7.95
CA PRO A 323 18.89 15.38 8.98
C PRO A 323 18.43 16.26 10.16
N ALA A 324 19.19 17.33 10.50
CA ALA A 324 18.84 18.26 11.57
C ALA A 324 17.54 19.03 11.24
N VAL A 325 17.34 19.48 10.00
CA VAL A 325 16.10 20.15 9.56
C VAL A 325 14.89 19.23 9.71
N TRP A 326 15.04 17.96 9.36
CA TRP A 326 14.02 16.94 9.52
C TRP A 326 13.72 16.65 11.00
N ALA A 327 14.76 16.59 11.83
CA ALA A 327 14.63 16.38 13.27
C ALA A 327 13.87 17.54 13.93
N ASP A 328 14.23 18.78 13.62
CA ASP A 328 13.53 19.98 14.12
C ASP A 328 12.06 20.01 13.70
N ALA A 329 11.76 19.62 12.46
CA ALA A 329 10.39 19.54 11.96
C ALA A 329 9.60 18.46 12.71
N ALA A 330 10.18 17.29 12.92
CA ALA A 330 9.52 16.17 13.61
C ALA A 330 9.24 16.50 15.08
N ILE A 331 10.20 17.10 15.78
CA ILE A 331 10.05 17.52 17.19
C ILE A 331 8.94 18.59 17.29
N ARG A 332 9.02 19.66 16.51
CA ARG A 332 8.01 20.74 16.53
C ARG A 332 6.61 20.23 16.17
N ALA A 333 6.52 19.35 15.18
CA ALA A 333 5.24 18.78 14.78
C ALA A 333 4.63 17.93 15.90
N ALA A 334 5.43 17.11 16.57
CA ALA A 334 4.99 16.28 17.68
C ALA A 334 4.54 17.11 18.90
N GLU A 335 5.31 18.15 19.26
CA GLU A 335 5.01 19.04 20.41
C GLU A 335 3.74 19.88 20.20
N ASN A 336 3.45 20.26 18.96
CA ASN A 336 2.26 21.04 18.61
C ASN A 336 1.05 20.18 18.23
N ALA A 337 1.21 18.85 18.17
CA ALA A 337 0.16 17.94 17.72
C ALA A 337 -1.05 17.97 18.68
N ARG A 338 -2.24 18.07 18.10
CA ARG A 338 -3.52 17.87 18.79
C ARG A 338 -4.26 16.73 18.12
N ARG A 339 -4.11 15.54 18.70
CA ARG A 339 -4.75 14.36 18.16
C ARG A 339 -6.26 14.42 18.38
N ARG A 340 -7.02 14.10 17.31
CA ARG A 340 -8.47 14.20 17.26
C ARG A 340 -9.04 13.11 16.34
N ASP A 341 -10.34 12.99 16.26
CA ASP A 341 -10.97 12.20 15.20
C ASP A 341 -10.86 12.94 13.86
N THR A 342 -10.29 12.29 12.86
CA THR A 342 -10.09 12.80 11.50
C THR A 342 -10.95 12.07 10.47
N SER A 343 -11.89 11.24 10.92
CA SER A 343 -12.68 10.35 10.04
C SER A 343 -13.47 11.12 8.98
N VAL A 344 -13.93 12.34 9.30
CA VAL A 344 -14.71 13.18 8.38
C VAL A 344 -13.83 13.61 7.19
N GLU A 345 -12.66 14.15 7.47
CA GLU A 345 -11.70 14.59 6.45
C GLU A 345 -11.19 13.42 5.62
N MET A 346 -10.88 12.29 6.27
CA MET A 346 -10.41 11.08 5.59
C MET A 346 -11.48 10.50 4.66
N ARG A 347 -12.75 10.49 5.06
CA ARG A 347 -13.89 10.09 4.21
C ARG A 347 -14.06 11.06 3.04
N ALA A 348 -14.00 12.36 3.29
CA ALA A 348 -14.08 13.38 2.24
C ALA A 348 -12.94 13.24 1.23
N GLY A 349 -11.73 12.88 1.68
CA GLY A 349 -10.58 12.55 0.84
C GLY A 349 -10.72 11.25 0.04
N GLY A 350 -11.75 10.43 0.32
CA GLY A 350 -11.99 9.17 -0.38
C GLY A 350 -11.13 8.02 0.13
N PHE A 351 -10.73 8.01 1.41
CA PHE A 351 -9.90 6.97 1.99
C PHE A 351 -10.66 6.02 2.95
N ASP A 352 -11.98 6.10 2.99
CA ASP A 352 -12.83 5.15 3.71
C ASP A 352 -13.13 3.93 2.85
N ILE A 353 -12.66 2.77 3.27
CA ILE A 353 -12.79 1.52 2.50
C ILE A 353 -14.25 1.09 2.30
N VAL A 354 -15.11 1.36 3.28
CA VAL A 354 -16.54 0.99 3.18
C VAL A 354 -17.20 1.72 2.01
N THR A 355 -16.86 2.98 1.81
CA THR A 355 -17.35 3.79 0.69
C THR A 355 -16.69 3.41 -0.63
N GLU A 356 -15.36 3.23 -0.62
CA GLU A 356 -14.58 2.94 -1.84
C GLU A 356 -14.86 1.53 -2.39
N ALA A 357 -15.11 0.53 -1.53
CA ALA A 357 -15.49 -0.81 -1.96
C ALA A 357 -16.82 -0.80 -2.75
N LYS A 358 -17.81 -0.03 -2.30
CA LYS A 358 -19.08 0.15 -3.03
C LYS A 358 -18.87 0.81 -4.40
N LYS A 359 -17.94 1.76 -4.51
CA LYS A 359 -17.61 2.40 -5.80
C LYS A 359 -16.96 1.41 -6.76
N LEU A 360 -16.05 0.54 -6.27
CA LEU A 360 -15.42 -0.48 -7.09
C LEU A 360 -16.43 -1.58 -7.49
N GLU A 361 -17.30 -1.99 -6.56
CA GLU A 361 -18.38 -2.93 -6.85
C GLU A 361 -19.30 -2.40 -7.97
N LYS A 362 -19.78 -1.14 -7.81
CA LYS A 362 -20.57 -0.48 -8.85
C LYS A 362 -19.85 -0.44 -10.19
N PHE A 363 -18.55 -0.16 -10.19
CA PHE A 363 -17.75 -0.14 -11.42
C PHE A 363 -17.73 -1.51 -12.11
N TYR A 364 -17.60 -2.63 -11.38
CA TYR A 364 -17.66 -3.96 -11.97
C TYR A 364 -19.03 -4.26 -12.59
N PHE A 365 -20.13 -3.87 -11.93
CA PHE A 365 -21.48 -4.04 -12.50
C PHE A 365 -21.69 -3.21 -13.76
N ASP A 366 -21.17 -1.99 -13.80
CA ASP A 366 -21.28 -1.10 -14.96
C ASP A 366 -20.51 -1.63 -16.18
N LEU A 367 -19.49 -2.50 -15.97
CA LEU A 367 -18.74 -3.16 -17.06
C LEU A 367 -19.52 -4.32 -17.70
N LEU A 368 -20.54 -4.86 -17.04
CA LEU A 368 -21.30 -6.02 -17.51
C LEU A 368 -22.64 -5.65 -18.18
N LYS A 369 -22.96 -4.37 -18.19
CA LYS A 369 -24.09 -3.80 -18.95
C LYS A 369 -23.71 -3.56 -20.40
#